data_afe6c4005163f8e14c21279968feb5fa
#
_entry.id   afe6c4005163f8e14c21279968feb5fa
#
_cell.length_a   1.000
_cell.length_b   1.000
_cell.length_c   1.000
_cell.angle_alpha   90.00
_cell.angle_beta   90.00
_cell.angle_gamma   90.00
#
_symmetry.space_group_name_H-M   'P 1'
#
loop_
_entity.id
_entity.type
_entity.pdbx_description
1 polymer ?
#
loop_
_entity_poly.entity_id
_entity_poly.type
_entity_poly.pdbx_seq_one_letter_code
_entity_poly.pdbx_strand_id
1 'polypeptide(L)'
;WRDTSRLFAQGDVAMTVLFSNYASEMLDRDSKVHTRIGYAMVPGRNPLLGGGSIGVCKYSHHKQEALNFIRWFCSEEVSSATTLMGSVSPCRKTYNNYQVIDTYPWLSIAVDSFAASHTHRWPSRMEGGFDERSFLSILGINVMQAINGLLTPRQALENAQATFCK
;
A
#
# COMPACT_ATOMS: atom_id res chain seq x y z
N TRP A 1 1.70 -9.38 -2.56
CA TRP A 1 2.00 -8.12 -3.27
C TRP A 1 3.17 -8.29 -4.23
N ARG A 2 4.29 -8.86 -3.78
CA ARG A 2 5.49 -9.02 -4.60
C ARG A 2 5.26 -9.91 -5.83
N ASP A 3 4.50 -11.00 -5.70
CA ASP A 3 4.16 -11.86 -6.84
C ASP A 3 3.28 -11.14 -7.84
N THR A 4 2.34 -10.32 -7.36
CA THR A 4 1.47 -9.52 -8.21
C THR A 4 2.25 -8.44 -8.98
N SER A 5 3.19 -7.75 -8.33
CA SER A 5 4.05 -6.77 -9.01
C SER A 5 4.90 -7.43 -10.08
N ARG A 6 5.43 -8.63 -9.79
CA ARG A 6 6.24 -9.39 -10.74
C ARG A 6 5.45 -9.86 -11.97
N LEU A 7 4.23 -10.39 -11.79
CA LEU A 7 3.36 -10.77 -12.90
C LEU A 7 3.05 -9.57 -13.81
N PHE A 8 2.79 -8.40 -13.21
CA PHE A 8 2.56 -7.19 -13.99
C PHE A 8 3.84 -6.74 -14.71
N ALA A 9 5.00 -6.73 -14.05
CA ALA A 9 6.27 -6.38 -14.66
C ALA A 9 6.66 -7.32 -15.82
N GLN A 10 6.22 -8.58 -15.77
CA GLN A 10 6.39 -9.55 -16.85
C GLN A 10 5.40 -9.37 -18.01
N GLY A 11 4.37 -8.54 -17.84
CA GLY A 11 3.33 -8.31 -18.85
C GLY A 11 2.26 -9.38 -18.90
N ASP A 12 2.18 -10.24 -17.90
CA ASP A 12 1.24 -11.37 -17.86
C ASP A 12 -0.18 -10.92 -17.42
N VAL A 13 -0.33 -9.71 -16.88
CA VAL A 13 -1.61 -9.11 -16.50
C VAL A 13 -1.72 -7.70 -17.05
N ALA A 14 -2.92 -7.31 -17.47
CA ALA A 14 -3.17 -6.01 -18.07
C ALA A 14 -3.25 -4.87 -17.06
N MET A 15 -3.71 -5.15 -15.84
CA MET A 15 -3.90 -4.17 -14.76
C MET A 15 -3.62 -4.82 -13.41
N THR A 16 -3.19 -4.00 -12.46
CA THR A 16 -3.02 -4.42 -11.06
C THR A 16 -3.31 -3.28 -10.11
N VAL A 17 -3.72 -3.62 -8.89
CA VAL A 17 -3.85 -2.68 -7.78
C VAL A 17 -2.75 -3.02 -6.77
N LEU A 18 -1.88 -2.05 -6.49
CA LEU A 18 -0.73 -2.23 -5.61
C LEU A 18 -0.53 -0.99 -4.73
N PHE A 19 0.21 -1.17 -3.65
CA PHE A 19 0.73 -0.02 -2.91
C PHE A 19 1.79 0.70 -3.76
N SER A 20 1.81 2.02 -3.66
CA SER A 20 2.68 2.89 -4.47
C SER A 20 4.18 2.61 -4.34
N ASN A 21 4.63 2.03 -3.22
CA ASN A 21 6.03 1.63 -3.05
C ASN A 21 6.48 0.47 -3.98
N TYR A 22 5.55 -0.25 -4.62
CA TYR A 22 5.87 -1.25 -5.62
C TYR A 22 6.02 -0.67 -7.04
N ALA A 23 5.67 0.61 -7.24
CA ALA A 23 5.71 1.22 -8.56
C ALA A 23 7.14 1.30 -9.13
N SER A 24 8.16 1.46 -8.28
CA SER A 24 9.57 1.47 -8.69
C SER A 24 10.02 0.15 -9.30
N GLU A 25 9.52 -0.99 -8.81
CA GLU A 25 9.85 -2.32 -9.38
C GLU A 25 9.36 -2.47 -10.83
N MET A 26 8.30 -1.76 -11.21
CA MET A 26 7.73 -1.81 -12.56
C MET A 26 8.49 -0.94 -13.55
N LEU A 27 9.28 0.02 -13.06
CA LEU A 27 10.14 0.89 -13.86
C LEU A 27 11.55 0.35 -14.02
N ASP A 28 11.85 -0.78 -13.41
CA ASP A 28 13.13 -1.47 -13.58
C ASP A 28 13.34 -1.82 -15.06
N ARG A 29 14.61 -1.81 -15.50
CA ARG A 29 15.00 -2.12 -16.89
C ARG A 29 14.59 -3.53 -17.31
N ASP A 30 14.53 -4.45 -16.36
CA ASP A 30 14.14 -5.85 -16.59
C ASP A 30 12.62 -6.02 -16.70
N SER A 31 11.85 -4.98 -16.39
CA SER A 31 10.40 -4.96 -16.56
C SER A 31 10.03 -4.85 -18.04
N LYS A 32 9.24 -5.77 -18.54
CA LYS A 32 8.75 -5.74 -19.93
C LYS A 32 7.77 -4.61 -20.23
N VAL A 33 7.27 -3.97 -19.18
CA VAL A 33 6.26 -2.91 -19.26
C VAL A 33 6.79 -1.52 -18.92
N HIS A 34 8.06 -1.37 -18.56
CA HIS A 34 8.64 -0.16 -17.99
C HIS A 34 8.39 1.14 -18.78
N THR A 35 8.26 1.07 -20.10
CA THR A 35 7.98 2.22 -20.97
C THR A 35 6.51 2.37 -21.36
N ARG A 36 5.62 1.48 -20.88
CA ARG A 36 4.22 1.37 -21.31
C ARG A 36 3.23 1.32 -20.14
N ILE A 37 3.63 1.82 -18.98
CA ILE A 37 2.80 1.81 -17.77
C ILE A 37 2.03 3.11 -17.67
N GLY A 38 0.72 3.01 -17.41
CA GLY A 38 -0.10 4.11 -16.95
C GLY A 38 -0.43 3.96 -15.46
N TYR A 39 -0.61 5.06 -14.77
CA TYR A 39 -0.94 5.10 -13.35
C TYR A 39 -2.27 5.81 -13.16
N ALA A 40 -3.10 5.31 -12.28
CA ALA A 40 -4.40 5.88 -11.97
C ALA A 40 -4.80 5.62 -10.51
N MET A 41 -5.72 6.42 -10.02
CA MET A 41 -6.38 6.15 -8.74
C MET A 41 -7.13 4.83 -8.79
N VAL A 42 -7.17 4.14 -7.65
CA VAL A 42 -8.02 2.94 -7.53
C VAL A 42 -9.48 3.25 -7.87
N PRO A 43 -10.24 2.29 -8.43
CA PRO A 43 -11.66 2.45 -8.67
C PRO A 43 -12.39 2.92 -7.41
N GLY A 44 -13.33 3.85 -7.58
CA GLY A 44 -14.05 4.46 -6.46
C GLY A 44 -13.30 5.59 -5.74
N ARG A 45 -12.05 5.87 -6.13
CA ARG A 45 -11.21 6.95 -5.55
C ARG A 45 -11.11 6.91 -4.02
N ASN A 46 -11.08 5.72 -3.46
CA ASN A 46 -11.01 5.48 -2.01
C ASN A 46 -9.83 4.54 -1.69
N PRO A 47 -8.58 5.00 -1.88
CA PRO A 47 -7.41 4.18 -1.64
C PRO A 47 -7.21 3.92 -0.14
N LEU A 48 -6.64 2.77 0.16
CA LEU A 48 -6.21 2.42 1.50
C LEU A 48 -4.94 3.20 1.86
N LEU A 49 -4.95 3.89 3.00
CA LEU A 49 -3.73 4.45 3.57
C LEU A 49 -2.91 3.32 4.22
N GLY A 50 -1.87 2.90 3.51
CA GLY A 50 -0.84 2.01 4.04
C GLY A 50 0.36 2.80 4.55
N GLY A 51 1.27 2.12 5.22
CA GLY A 51 2.53 2.71 5.64
C GLY A 51 3.15 1.98 6.83
N GLY A 52 4.40 2.32 7.11
CA GLY A 52 5.13 1.90 8.30
C GLY A 52 5.26 3.05 9.28
N SER A 53 5.38 2.73 10.55
CA SER A 53 5.71 3.67 11.61
C SER A 53 7.06 3.33 12.19
N ILE A 54 7.85 4.36 12.49
CA ILE A 54 9.09 4.23 13.25
C ILE A 54 8.91 4.84 14.63
N GLY A 55 9.31 4.14 15.66
CA GLY A 55 9.18 4.59 17.04
C GLY A 55 10.41 4.28 17.87
N VAL A 56 10.54 4.97 19.00
CA VAL A 56 11.60 4.74 19.97
C VAL A 56 11.11 3.77 21.05
N CYS A 57 11.86 2.70 21.29
CA CYS A 57 11.54 1.77 22.36
C CYS A 57 11.53 2.49 23.72
N LYS A 58 10.48 2.28 24.51
CA LYS A 58 10.32 2.88 25.84
C LYS A 58 11.51 2.61 26.77
N TYR A 59 12.12 1.44 26.63
CA TYR A 59 13.21 0.97 27.49
C TYR A 59 14.61 1.22 26.90
N SER A 60 14.71 1.91 25.75
CA SER A 60 16.00 2.26 25.17
C SER A 60 16.79 3.20 26.08
N HIS A 61 18.06 2.96 26.24
CA HIS A 61 19.01 3.87 26.89
C HIS A 61 19.51 4.98 25.97
N HIS A 62 19.24 4.88 24.64
CA HIS A 62 19.66 5.79 23.59
C HIS A 62 18.49 6.51 22.93
N LYS A 63 17.55 7.02 23.73
CA LYS A 63 16.30 7.63 23.22
C LYS A 63 16.56 8.90 22.42
N GLN A 64 17.53 9.70 22.85
CA GLN A 64 17.82 10.98 22.19
C GLN A 64 18.46 10.75 20.82
N GLU A 65 19.38 9.81 20.73
CA GLU A 65 20.01 9.41 19.47
C GLU A 65 18.98 8.83 18.52
N ALA A 66 18.09 7.96 19.00
CA ALA A 66 17.00 7.41 18.22
C ALA A 66 16.03 8.49 17.69
N LEU A 67 15.69 9.49 18.53
CA LEU A 67 14.88 10.62 18.10
C LEU A 67 15.59 11.50 17.07
N ASN A 68 16.90 11.71 17.23
CA ASN A 68 17.70 12.44 16.25
C ASN A 68 17.74 11.71 14.90
N PHE A 69 17.90 10.37 14.92
CA PHE A 69 17.80 9.56 13.71
C PHE A 69 16.43 9.70 13.03
N ILE A 70 15.32 9.61 13.78
CA ILE A 70 13.98 9.76 13.22
C ILE A 70 13.81 11.15 12.57
N ARG A 71 14.26 12.21 13.23
CA ARG A 71 14.19 13.59 12.70
C ARG A 71 14.99 13.72 11.42
N TRP A 72 16.20 13.16 11.38
CA TRP A 72 17.04 13.14 10.20
C TRP A 72 16.38 12.35 9.07
N PHE A 73 15.92 11.13 9.35
CA PHE A 73 15.27 10.25 8.37
C PHE A 73 14.00 10.86 7.76
N CYS A 74 13.23 11.59 8.55
CA CYS A 74 12.02 12.27 8.12
C CYS A 74 12.28 13.71 7.61
N SER A 75 13.54 14.14 7.50
CA SER A 75 13.86 15.45 6.93
C SER A 75 13.52 15.50 5.44
N GLU A 76 13.31 16.70 4.91
CA GLU A 76 12.98 16.90 3.49
C GLU A 76 14.10 16.39 2.58
N GLU A 77 15.36 16.62 2.96
CA GLU A 77 16.53 16.19 2.19
C GLU A 77 16.59 14.66 2.07
N VAL A 78 16.55 13.94 3.20
CA VAL A 78 16.63 12.48 3.21
C VAL A 78 15.37 11.86 2.58
N SER A 79 14.20 12.41 2.84
CA SER A 79 12.94 12.01 2.23
C SER A 79 12.98 12.15 0.71
N SER A 80 13.51 13.24 0.19
CA SER A 80 13.66 13.46 -1.26
C SER A 80 14.65 12.46 -1.86
N ALA A 81 15.80 12.28 -1.22
CA ALA A 81 16.81 11.31 -1.68
C ALA A 81 16.25 9.87 -1.71
N THR A 82 15.55 9.45 -0.66
CA THR A 82 14.96 8.10 -0.62
C THR A 82 13.82 7.92 -1.63
N THR A 83 13.07 9.00 -1.93
CA THR A 83 12.04 8.95 -2.97
C THR A 83 12.65 8.81 -4.36
N LEU A 84 13.77 9.48 -4.64
CA LEU A 84 14.54 9.29 -5.87
C LEU A 84 15.12 7.86 -6.00
N MET A 85 15.25 7.13 -4.89
CA MET A 85 15.61 5.71 -4.86
C MET A 85 14.40 4.76 -4.97
N GLY A 86 13.20 5.28 -5.25
CA GLY A 86 11.99 4.51 -5.47
C GLY A 86 11.10 4.30 -4.25
N SER A 87 11.37 4.96 -3.13
CA SER A 87 10.48 4.88 -1.95
C SER A 87 9.33 5.90 -2.01
N VAL A 88 8.43 5.80 -1.04
CA VAL A 88 7.34 6.77 -0.82
C VAL A 88 7.65 7.57 0.43
N SER A 89 7.79 8.88 0.29
CA SER A 89 8.16 9.76 1.39
C SER A 89 7.00 10.04 2.35
N PRO A 90 7.23 10.07 3.66
CA PRO A 90 6.29 10.62 4.62
C PRO A 90 6.29 12.17 4.64
N CYS A 91 7.27 12.80 4.02
CA CYS A 91 7.43 14.24 3.99
C CYS A 91 6.64 14.86 2.84
N ARG A 92 5.60 15.64 3.16
CA ARG A 92 4.76 16.29 2.14
C ARG A 92 5.54 17.23 1.22
N LYS A 93 6.58 17.90 1.72
CA LYS A 93 7.39 18.83 0.94
C LYS A 93 8.16 18.16 -0.20
N THR A 94 8.50 16.88 -0.03
CA THR A 94 9.14 16.07 -1.08
C THR A 94 8.36 16.12 -2.39
N TYR A 95 7.02 16.10 -2.30
CA TYR A 95 6.13 16.11 -3.47
C TYR A 95 5.92 17.51 -4.10
N ASN A 96 6.53 18.55 -3.54
CA ASN A 96 6.62 19.88 -4.15
C ASN A 96 7.93 20.06 -4.95
N ASN A 97 8.84 19.10 -4.88
CA ASN A 97 10.11 19.14 -5.59
C ASN A 97 9.94 18.58 -7.01
N TYR A 98 10.09 19.44 -8.02
CA TYR A 98 9.96 19.06 -9.42
C TYR A 98 10.92 17.95 -9.85
N GLN A 99 12.15 17.93 -9.34
CA GLN A 99 13.11 16.88 -9.67
C GLN A 99 12.62 15.50 -9.18
N VAL A 100 11.91 15.46 -8.06
CA VAL A 100 11.33 14.24 -7.53
C VAL A 100 10.11 13.80 -8.35
N ILE A 101 9.22 14.74 -8.67
CA ILE A 101 7.99 14.44 -9.41
C ILE A 101 8.31 14.00 -10.85
N ASP A 102 9.24 14.66 -11.52
CA ASP A 102 9.61 14.33 -12.91
C ASP A 102 10.31 12.98 -13.02
N THR A 103 10.95 12.50 -11.94
CA THR A 103 11.64 11.21 -11.97
C THR A 103 10.66 10.05 -12.09
N TYR A 104 9.50 10.15 -11.44
CA TYR A 104 8.53 9.06 -11.39
C TYR A 104 7.11 9.56 -11.69
N PRO A 105 6.53 9.19 -12.83
CA PRO A 105 5.18 9.62 -13.24
C PRO A 105 4.06 9.28 -12.25
N TRP A 106 4.23 8.22 -11.45
CA TRP A 106 3.25 7.81 -10.46
C TRP A 106 3.18 8.72 -9.22
N LEU A 107 4.19 9.57 -8.99
CA LEU A 107 4.22 10.45 -7.81
C LEU A 107 3.09 11.46 -7.78
N SER A 108 2.66 11.97 -8.95
CA SER A 108 1.51 12.85 -9.04
C SER A 108 0.22 12.17 -8.55
N ILE A 109 0.02 10.91 -8.95
CA ILE A 109 -1.12 10.10 -8.50
C ILE A 109 -1.00 9.75 -7.01
N ALA A 110 0.22 9.55 -6.49
CA ALA A 110 0.44 9.28 -5.08
C ALA A 110 -0.03 10.43 -4.18
N VAL A 111 0.20 11.69 -4.58
CA VAL A 111 -0.27 12.86 -3.83
C VAL A 111 -1.79 12.89 -3.73
N ASP A 112 -2.48 12.68 -4.85
CA ASP A 112 -3.95 12.60 -4.90
C ASP A 112 -4.47 11.41 -4.08
N SER A 113 -3.76 10.27 -4.15
CA SER A 113 -4.08 9.08 -3.38
C SER A 113 -3.97 9.32 -1.87
N PHE A 114 -2.93 10.01 -1.41
CA PHE A 114 -2.80 10.38 0.01
C PHE A 114 -3.92 11.31 0.46
N ALA A 115 -4.29 12.29 -0.35
CA ALA A 115 -5.36 13.22 -0.02
C ALA A 115 -6.74 12.54 0.09
N ALA A 116 -6.97 11.52 -0.74
CA ALA A 116 -8.21 10.75 -0.76
C ALA A 116 -8.18 9.50 0.14
N SER A 117 -7.02 9.13 0.70
CA SER A 117 -6.87 7.86 1.42
C SER A 117 -7.56 7.85 2.78
N HIS A 118 -8.00 6.66 3.16
CA HIS A 118 -8.60 6.41 4.46
C HIS A 118 -7.85 5.28 5.16
N THR A 119 -7.73 5.42 6.47
CA THR A 119 -7.28 4.31 7.32
C THR A 119 -8.36 3.24 7.39
N HIS A 120 -7.96 2.00 7.60
CA HIS A 120 -8.91 0.95 7.94
C HIS A 120 -9.75 1.37 9.14
N ARG A 121 -11.08 1.36 8.97
CA ARG A 121 -12.02 1.48 10.07
C ARG A 121 -12.54 0.09 10.38
N TRP A 122 -11.99 -0.48 11.42
CA TRP A 122 -12.46 -1.76 11.92
C TRP A 122 -13.81 -1.61 12.61
N PRO A 123 -14.66 -2.62 12.56
CA PRO A 123 -15.92 -2.62 13.34
C PRO A 123 -15.60 -2.41 14.81
N SER A 124 -16.06 -1.30 15.38
CA SER A 124 -15.75 -0.88 16.76
C SER A 124 -16.47 -1.70 17.85
N ARG A 125 -17.23 -2.75 17.49
CA ARG A 125 -18.08 -3.52 18.39
C ARG A 125 -17.73 -5.00 18.48
N MET A 126 -16.49 -5.37 18.19
CA MET A 126 -16.09 -6.77 18.38
C MET A 126 -15.56 -6.95 19.79
N GLU A 127 -16.31 -7.66 20.63
CA GLU A 127 -15.84 -8.15 21.91
C GLU A 127 -14.67 -9.11 21.66
N GLY A 128 -13.53 -8.88 22.35
CA GLY A 128 -12.32 -9.68 22.22
C GLY A 128 -11.29 -9.18 21.20
N GLY A 129 -11.57 -8.06 20.50
CA GLY A 129 -10.67 -7.48 19.51
C GLY A 129 -10.91 -8.01 18.09
N PHE A 130 -10.36 -7.29 17.10
CA PHE A 130 -10.46 -7.64 15.68
C PHE A 130 -9.18 -8.36 15.24
N ASP A 131 -9.29 -9.61 14.81
CA ASP A 131 -8.20 -10.30 14.15
C ASP A 131 -8.27 -10.10 12.62
N GLU A 132 -7.50 -9.12 12.14
CA GLU A 132 -7.39 -8.81 10.72
C GLU A 132 -6.99 -10.03 9.87
N ARG A 133 -6.06 -10.83 10.37
CA ARG A 133 -5.53 -11.97 9.62
C ARG A 133 -6.61 -13.04 9.41
N SER A 134 -7.36 -13.35 10.44
CA SER A 134 -8.50 -14.27 10.35
C SER A 134 -9.58 -13.73 9.43
N PHE A 135 -9.90 -12.43 9.52
CA PHE A 135 -10.87 -11.80 8.62
C PHE A 135 -10.45 -11.90 7.16
N LEU A 136 -9.22 -11.51 6.83
CA LEU A 136 -8.70 -11.55 5.45
C LEU A 136 -8.65 -12.98 4.92
N SER A 137 -8.32 -13.97 5.76
CA SER A 137 -8.31 -15.37 5.39
C SER A 137 -9.72 -15.90 5.07
N ILE A 138 -10.68 -15.64 5.95
CA ILE A 138 -12.08 -16.05 5.77
C ILE A 138 -12.67 -15.42 4.51
N LEU A 139 -12.50 -14.11 4.35
CA LEU A 139 -13.00 -13.39 3.18
C LEU A 139 -12.33 -13.90 1.91
N GLY A 140 -11.00 -14.04 1.92
CA GLY A 140 -10.23 -14.51 0.77
C GLY A 140 -10.65 -15.89 0.28
N ILE A 141 -10.84 -16.84 1.18
CA ILE A 141 -11.31 -18.21 0.84
C ILE A 141 -12.66 -18.13 0.13
N ASN A 142 -13.63 -17.41 0.70
CA ASN A 142 -14.97 -17.31 0.12
C ASN A 142 -14.97 -16.57 -1.22
N VAL A 143 -14.19 -15.51 -1.37
CA VAL A 143 -14.02 -14.79 -2.64
C VAL A 143 -13.41 -15.71 -3.71
N MET A 144 -12.40 -16.50 -3.37
CA MET A 144 -11.83 -17.48 -4.31
C MET A 144 -12.82 -18.54 -4.73
N GLN A 145 -13.71 -19.00 -3.85
CA GLN A 145 -14.78 -19.92 -4.22
C GLN A 145 -15.75 -19.28 -5.23
N ALA A 146 -16.05 -17.99 -5.08
CA ALA A 146 -16.89 -17.29 -6.04
C ALA A 146 -16.18 -17.10 -7.40
N ILE A 147 -14.88 -16.76 -7.39
CA ILE A 147 -14.07 -16.64 -8.62
C ILE A 147 -14.02 -17.96 -9.37
N ASN A 148 -13.92 -19.08 -8.65
CA ASN A 148 -13.90 -20.43 -9.25
C ASN A 148 -15.31 -20.96 -9.61
N GLY A 149 -16.36 -20.15 -9.48
CA GLY A 149 -17.73 -20.53 -9.83
C GLY A 149 -18.41 -21.50 -8.87
N LEU A 150 -17.82 -21.76 -7.71
CA LEU A 150 -18.39 -22.66 -6.68
C LEU A 150 -19.49 -22.00 -5.85
N LEU A 151 -19.45 -20.69 -5.73
CA LEU A 151 -20.44 -19.88 -5.03
C LEU A 151 -20.81 -18.66 -5.88
N THR A 152 -22.01 -18.13 -5.69
CA THR A 152 -22.32 -16.79 -6.18
C THR A 152 -21.59 -15.74 -5.31
N PRO A 153 -21.31 -14.52 -5.82
CA PRO A 153 -20.70 -13.46 -5.01
C PRO A 153 -21.46 -13.16 -3.71
N ARG A 154 -22.78 -13.21 -3.77
CA ARG A 154 -23.66 -13.01 -2.59
C ARG A 154 -23.44 -14.11 -1.56
N GLN A 155 -23.50 -15.40 -1.96
CA GLN A 155 -23.26 -16.54 -1.07
C GLN A 155 -21.86 -16.48 -0.44
N ALA A 156 -20.85 -16.09 -1.20
CA ALA A 156 -19.50 -15.94 -0.68
C ALA A 156 -19.41 -14.91 0.44
N LEU A 157 -20.06 -13.75 0.29
CA LEU A 157 -20.07 -12.71 1.30
C LEU A 157 -20.90 -13.11 2.53
N GLU A 158 -22.07 -13.74 2.34
CA GLU A 158 -22.92 -14.22 3.43
C GLU A 158 -22.21 -15.31 4.25
N ASN A 159 -21.51 -16.25 3.59
CA ASN A 159 -20.71 -17.28 4.26
C ASN A 159 -19.53 -16.69 5.03
N ALA A 160 -18.82 -15.71 4.44
CA ALA A 160 -17.73 -15.02 5.11
C ALA A 160 -18.23 -14.31 6.37
N GLN A 161 -19.33 -13.58 6.28
CA GLN A 161 -19.95 -12.89 7.40
C GLN A 161 -20.39 -13.88 8.49
N ALA A 162 -21.10 -14.96 8.14
CA ALA A 162 -21.57 -15.95 9.10
C ALA A 162 -20.42 -16.67 9.82
N THR A 163 -19.28 -16.86 9.14
CA THR A 163 -18.10 -17.48 9.74
C THR A 163 -17.37 -16.53 10.68
N PHE A 164 -17.33 -15.25 10.33
CA PHE A 164 -16.60 -14.24 11.09
C PHE A 164 -17.37 -13.74 12.32
N CYS A 165 -18.71 -13.78 12.30
CA CYS A 165 -19.57 -13.34 13.40
C CYS A 165 -19.88 -14.45 14.44
N LYS A 166 -19.23 -15.61 14.34
CA LYS A 166 -19.28 -16.68 15.36
C LYS A 166 -18.23 -16.46 16.44
#